data_cf33dce78e513c74fc2068ab57c08157
#
_entry.id   cf33dce78e513c74fc2068ab57c08157
#
_cell.length_a   1.000
_cell.length_b   1.000
_cell.length_c   1.000
_cell.angle_alpha   90.00
_cell.angle_beta   90.00
_cell.angle_gamma   90.00
#
_symmetry.space_group_name_H-M   'P 1'
#
loop_
_entity.id
_entity.type
_entity.pdbx_description
1 polymer ?
#
loop_
_entity_poly.entity_id
_entity_poly.type
_entity_poly.pdbx_seq_one_letter_code
_entity_poly.pdbx_strand_id
1 'polypeptide(L)'
;MKTKLKPKRWLLGIGAILLFLTIGITLRVNRPTDKSQTCQEYYSGQEKLPFAPLAWCQSGEYFRWKSSLPQNASFESLNIFHTCHGNPDNPAILLIHGYPTSSYDFAGLTQRLEDEFYVCALDTPGYGFSDKPRNGYDYSIFDDARLVDFYIREVAGLKEFSLLTHDKGDSVGLALLQIYQAYAAKPYIIRHHFITNGNIYLPLAQLTRGQKLLLNPLSGSVLSALMGGSEMAAGMADTTYTPALPASEVEALVSIFDYKGGTKVQHAIIQYLDERKANEVTWLESLGRSDIPTTLIWGELDAVAPTAVPHFVWTNYLQARAVPATYWRIPCANHYLQVDQPGMVAEIIRATLLPASAPLQTLGTGCQPFKVK
;
A
#
# COMPACT_ATOMS: atom_id res chain seq x y z
N MET A 1 0.54 -54.93 41.85
CA MET A 1 0.92 -54.81 40.40
C MET A 1 0.69 -53.42 39.92
N LYS A 2 1.72 -52.62 39.78
CA LYS A 2 1.63 -51.26 39.20
C LYS A 2 1.94 -51.32 37.73
N THR A 3 0.94 -51.15 36.89
CA THR A 3 1.09 -51.04 35.42
C THR A 3 1.80 -49.72 35.06
N LYS A 4 3.03 -49.82 34.58
CA LYS A 4 3.77 -48.67 34.03
C LYS A 4 3.17 -48.35 32.64
N LEU A 5 2.40 -47.27 32.57
CA LEU A 5 2.01 -46.64 31.29
C LEU A 5 3.27 -46.18 30.52
N LYS A 6 3.41 -46.63 29.29
CA LYS A 6 4.53 -46.28 28.41
C LYS A 6 4.29 -44.90 27.76
N PRO A 7 4.97 -43.82 28.19
CA PRO A 7 4.71 -42.48 27.64
C PRO A 7 5.24 -42.22 26.22
N LYS A 8 6.06 -43.13 25.67
CA LYS A 8 6.78 -42.91 24.40
C LYS A 8 5.93 -42.92 23.11
N ARG A 9 4.82 -43.66 23.10
CA ARG A 9 4.01 -43.79 21.85
C ARG A 9 3.14 -42.53 21.54
N TRP A 10 2.68 -41.83 22.56
CA TRP A 10 1.90 -40.62 22.39
C TRP A 10 2.74 -39.41 21.90
N LEU A 11 3.95 -39.26 22.41
CA LEU A 11 4.89 -38.25 21.98
C LEU A 11 5.32 -38.39 20.53
N LEU A 12 5.51 -39.62 20.06
CA LEU A 12 5.83 -39.95 18.66
C LEU A 12 4.63 -39.64 17.73
N GLY A 13 3.40 -39.88 18.16
CA GLY A 13 2.19 -39.56 17.41
C GLY A 13 2.00 -38.05 17.27
N ILE A 14 2.17 -37.27 18.34
CA ILE A 14 2.08 -35.81 18.32
C ILE A 14 3.19 -35.19 17.43
N GLY A 15 4.42 -35.71 17.55
CA GLY A 15 5.53 -35.26 16.70
C GLY A 15 5.28 -35.52 15.22
N ALA A 16 4.72 -36.70 14.86
CA ALA A 16 4.37 -37.02 13.47
C ALA A 16 3.25 -36.12 12.95
N ILE A 17 2.20 -35.83 13.74
CA ILE A 17 1.11 -34.94 13.37
C ILE A 17 1.64 -33.51 13.17
N LEU A 18 2.49 -33.02 14.07
CA LEU A 18 3.10 -31.69 13.92
C LEU A 18 4.02 -31.63 12.69
N LEU A 19 4.76 -32.67 12.38
CA LEU A 19 5.61 -32.77 11.19
C LEU A 19 4.76 -32.78 9.91
N PHE A 20 3.66 -33.55 9.86
CA PHE A 20 2.74 -33.56 8.72
C PHE A 20 2.03 -32.22 8.56
N LEU A 21 1.65 -31.55 9.65
CA LEU A 21 1.06 -30.20 9.60
C LEU A 21 2.08 -29.19 9.07
N THR A 22 3.33 -29.21 9.57
CA THR A 22 4.38 -28.30 9.08
C THR A 22 4.72 -28.54 7.61
N ILE A 23 4.88 -29.82 7.19
CA ILE A 23 5.09 -30.17 5.79
C ILE A 23 3.90 -29.75 4.92
N GLY A 24 2.67 -30.01 5.36
CA GLY A 24 1.45 -29.59 4.65
C GLY A 24 1.34 -28.08 4.49
N ILE A 25 1.66 -27.31 5.55
CA ILE A 25 1.69 -25.86 5.53
C ILE A 25 2.77 -25.36 4.58
N THR A 26 4.00 -25.89 4.67
CA THR A 26 5.12 -25.52 3.80
C THR A 26 4.81 -25.79 2.33
N LEU A 27 4.21 -26.95 2.01
CA LEU A 27 3.79 -27.28 0.64
C LEU A 27 2.67 -26.37 0.14
N ARG A 28 1.77 -25.94 1.03
CA ARG A 28 0.67 -25.02 0.66
C ARG A 28 1.17 -23.60 0.42
N VAL A 29 2.12 -23.13 1.23
CA VAL A 29 2.77 -21.81 1.04
C VAL A 29 3.60 -21.80 -0.24
N ASN A 30 4.30 -22.88 -0.55
CA ASN A 30 5.23 -22.99 -1.67
C ASN A 30 4.60 -23.51 -2.96
N ARG A 31 3.27 -23.68 -3.03
CA ARG A 31 2.63 -24.00 -4.32
C ARG A 31 2.93 -22.89 -5.32
N PRO A 32 3.42 -23.24 -6.53
CA PRO A 32 3.57 -22.26 -7.58
C PRO A 32 2.22 -21.55 -7.82
N THR A 33 2.20 -20.25 -7.81
CA THR A 33 1.07 -19.48 -8.34
C THR A 33 1.12 -19.58 -9.85
N ASP A 34 -0.04 -19.65 -10.50
CA ASP A 34 -0.10 -19.52 -11.95
C ASP A 34 0.39 -18.13 -12.33
N LYS A 35 1.66 -18.06 -12.78
CA LYS A 35 2.33 -16.81 -13.10
C LYS A 35 1.78 -16.15 -14.37
N SER A 36 1.05 -16.91 -15.19
CA SER A 36 0.53 -16.44 -16.47
C SER A 36 -0.83 -15.76 -16.35
N GLN A 37 -1.60 -16.02 -15.28
CA GLN A 37 -2.96 -15.54 -15.15
C GLN A 37 -3.01 -14.03 -14.90
N THR A 38 -3.62 -13.30 -15.83
CA THR A 38 -3.99 -11.88 -15.64
C THR A 38 -5.23 -11.75 -14.76
N CYS A 39 -5.51 -10.55 -14.25
CA CYS A 39 -6.73 -10.33 -13.49
C CYS A 39 -7.99 -10.49 -14.35
N GLN A 40 -7.92 -10.18 -15.63
CA GLN A 40 -9.00 -10.40 -16.59
C GLN A 40 -9.33 -11.90 -16.70
N GLU A 41 -8.32 -12.76 -16.83
CA GLU A 41 -8.47 -14.22 -16.85
C GLU A 41 -8.99 -14.76 -15.52
N TYR A 42 -8.51 -14.24 -14.40
CA TYR A 42 -8.97 -14.61 -13.06
C TYR A 42 -10.46 -14.34 -12.89
N TYR A 43 -10.93 -13.15 -13.27
CA TYR A 43 -12.34 -12.81 -13.16
C TYR A 43 -13.21 -13.50 -14.20
N SER A 44 -12.74 -13.81 -15.39
CA SER A 44 -13.52 -14.53 -16.41
C SER A 44 -13.93 -15.93 -15.98
N GLY A 45 -13.23 -16.54 -15.02
CA GLY A 45 -13.53 -17.86 -14.46
C GLY A 45 -14.47 -17.87 -13.26
N GLN A 46 -14.98 -16.71 -12.81
CA GLN A 46 -15.84 -16.62 -11.61
C GLN A 46 -17.31 -16.48 -11.96
N GLU A 47 -18.18 -17.25 -11.27
CA GLU A 47 -19.65 -17.18 -11.46
C GLU A 47 -20.28 -15.91 -10.89
N LYS A 48 -19.67 -15.33 -9.83
CA LYS A 48 -20.10 -14.06 -9.22
C LYS A 48 -18.92 -13.09 -9.27
N LEU A 49 -19.08 -12.02 -10.01
CA LEU A 49 -18.05 -11.00 -10.20
C LEU A 49 -18.31 -9.82 -9.26
N PRO A 50 -17.36 -9.45 -8.40
CA PRO A 50 -17.38 -8.14 -7.78
C PRO A 50 -17.11 -7.09 -8.88
N PHE A 51 -18.16 -6.33 -9.21
CA PHE A 51 -18.14 -5.44 -10.39
C PHE A 51 -17.02 -4.40 -10.35
N ALA A 52 -16.79 -3.78 -9.20
CA ALA A 52 -15.83 -2.69 -9.09
C ALA A 52 -14.36 -3.12 -9.27
N PRO A 53 -13.85 -4.21 -8.63
CA PRO A 53 -12.50 -4.69 -8.90
C PRO A 53 -12.30 -5.20 -10.32
N LEU A 54 -13.35 -5.78 -10.94
CA LEU A 54 -13.28 -6.17 -12.34
C LEU A 54 -13.11 -4.95 -13.25
N ALA A 55 -13.87 -3.87 -13.02
CA ALA A 55 -13.74 -2.63 -13.79
C ALA A 55 -12.34 -2.02 -13.64
N TRP A 56 -11.79 -1.99 -12.41
CA TRP A 56 -10.43 -1.54 -12.15
C TRP A 56 -9.38 -2.41 -12.87
N CYS A 57 -9.54 -3.73 -12.81
CA CYS A 57 -8.69 -4.66 -13.55
C CYS A 57 -8.76 -4.42 -15.07
N GLN A 58 -9.95 -4.18 -15.63
CA GLN A 58 -10.15 -3.95 -17.06
C GLN A 58 -9.61 -2.60 -17.55
N SER A 59 -9.49 -1.62 -16.66
CA SER A 59 -8.92 -0.31 -16.99
C SER A 59 -7.39 -0.30 -17.01
N GLY A 60 -6.74 -1.38 -16.56
CA GLY A 60 -5.30 -1.46 -16.45
C GLY A 60 -4.66 -2.49 -17.35
N GLU A 61 -3.36 -2.48 -17.34
CA GLU A 61 -2.49 -3.38 -18.10
C GLU A 61 -1.25 -3.79 -17.31
N TYR A 62 -0.37 -4.59 -17.91
CA TYR A 62 0.80 -5.14 -17.25
C TYR A 62 2.08 -4.75 -17.99
N PHE A 63 3.11 -4.43 -17.20
CA PHE A 63 4.47 -4.33 -17.69
C PHE A 63 5.42 -5.29 -16.98
N ARG A 64 6.59 -5.51 -17.54
CA ARG A 64 7.61 -6.42 -16.98
C ARG A 64 8.59 -5.65 -16.10
N TRP A 65 8.79 -6.11 -14.87
CA TRP A 65 9.77 -5.59 -13.94
C TRP A 65 10.71 -6.69 -13.44
N LYS A 66 12.01 -6.41 -13.42
CA LYS A 66 13.03 -7.26 -12.80
C LYS A 66 13.53 -6.56 -11.55
N SER A 67 13.41 -7.22 -10.39
CA SER A 67 13.98 -6.71 -9.14
C SER A 67 15.48 -6.41 -9.30
N SER A 68 15.91 -5.30 -8.73
CA SER A 68 17.30 -4.85 -8.76
C SER A 68 18.11 -5.36 -7.57
N LEU A 69 17.46 -6.05 -6.62
CA LEU A 69 18.12 -6.60 -5.44
C LEU A 69 18.93 -7.86 -5.80
N PRO A 70 20.18 -7.97 -5.33
CA PRO A 70 20.98 -9.20 -5.51
C PRO A 70 20.28 -10.44 -4.95
N GLN A 71 19.55 -10.31 -3.85
CA GLN A 71 18.78 -11.40 -3.22
C GLN A 71 17.69 -11.95 -4.16
N ASN A 72 17.14 -11.10 -5.02
CA ASN A 72 16.11 -11.45 -5.98
C ASN A 72 16.66 -11.81 -7.38
N ALA A 73 17.97 -11.91 -7.55
CA ALA A 73 18.59 -12.11 -8.87
C ALA A 73 18.13 -13.40 -9.59
N SER A 74 17.81 -14.47 -8.82
CA SER A 74 17.32 -15.74 -9.33
C SER A 74 15.84 -15.71 -9.78
N PHE A 75 15.07 -14.70 -9.38
CA PHE A 75 13.68 -14.57 -9.78
C PHE A 75 13.58 -14.00 -11.20
N GLU A 76 12.60 -14.47 -11.95
CA GLU A 76 12.27 -13.90 -13.26
C GLU A 76 11.65 -12.51 -13.12
N SER A 77 11.52 -11.81 -14.26
CA SER A 77 10.74 -10.57 -14.28
C SER A 77 9.29 -10.82 -13.90
N LEU A 78 8.74 -9.91 -13.08
CA LEU A 78 7.37 -9.94 -12.60
C LEU A 78 6.45 -9.20 -13.57
N ASN A 79 5.18 -9.61 -13.61
CA ASN A 79 4.11 -8.81 -14.20
C ASN A 79 3.62 -7.83 -13.14
N ILE A 80 3.74 -6.56 -13.45
CA ILE A 80 3.31 -5.46 -12.58
C ILE A 80 2.07 -4.82 -13.21
N PHE A 81 0.98 -4.80 -12.45
CA PHE A 81 -0.26 -4.15 -12.85
C PHE A 81 -0.17 -2.64 -12.66
N HIS A 82 -0.69 -1.89 -13.63
CA HIS A 82 -0.88 -0.46 -13.52
C HIS A 82 -2.12 -0.02 -14.29
N THR A 83 -2.61 1.18 -13.96
CA THR A 83 -3.71 1.82 -14.67
C THR A 83 -3.51 3.32 -14.69
N CYS A 84 -3.98 3.99 -15.76
CA CYS A 84 -4.02 5.43 -15.86
C CYS A 84 -5.39 5.87 -16.37
N HIS A 85 -5.91 6.95 -15.83
CA HIS A 85 -7.23 7.51 -16.14
C HIS A 85 -7.13 8.99 -16.44
N GLY A 86 -8.07 9.51 -17.23
CA GLY A 86 -8.10 10.91 -17.64
C GLY A 86 -7.31 11.19 -18.93
N ASN A 87 -7.24 12.47 -19.29
CA ASN A 87 -6.52 12.90 -20.49
C ASN A 87 -5.00 12.98 -20.20
N PRO A 88 -4.13 12.30 -20.98
CA PRO A 88 -2.68 12.38 -20.82
C PRO A 88 -2.07 13.79 -20.90
N ASP A 89 -2.78 14.74 -21.51
CA ASP A 89 -2.34 16.14 -21.60
C ASP A 89 -2.64 16.95 -20.31
N ASN A 90 -3.43 16.40 -19.39
CA ASN A 90 -3.72 17.03 -18.10
C ASN A 90 -2.50 16.87 -17.14
N PRO A 91 -2.41 17.72 -16.09
CA PRO A 91 -1.43 17.56 -15.03
C PRO A 91 -1.48 16.15 -14.43
N ALA A 92 -0.33 15.46 -14.38
CA ALA A 92 -0.29 14.09 -13.92
C ALA A 92 -0.25 13.96 -12.39
N ILE A 93 -0.92 12.92 -11.86
CA ILE A 93 -0.82 12.49 -10.47
C ILE A 93 -0.46 11.00 -10.45
N LEU A 94 0.62 10.63 -9.75
CA LEU A 94 0.99 9.25 -9.49
C LEU A 94 0.59 8.85 -8.08
N LEU A 95 -0.16 7.75 -7.94
CA LEU A 95 -0.69 7.23 -6.69
C LEU A 95 0.06 5.96 -6.29
N ILE A 96 0.58 5.91 -5.05
CA ILE A 96 1.30 4.76 -4.49
C ILE A 96 0.56 4.24 -3.26
N HIS A 97 0.04 3.02 -3.37
CA HIS A 97 -0.76 2.37 -2.34
C HIS A 97 0.05 1.89 -1.14
N GLY A 98 -0.68 1.50 -0.08
CA GLY A 98 -0.15 1.00 1.16
C GLY A 98 -0.29 -0.51 1.38
N TYR A 99 0.02 -0.93 2.60
CA TYR A 99 -0.14 -2.30 3.11
C TYR A 99 -1.51 -2.45 3.79
N PRO A 100 -2.22 -3.56 3.62
CA PRO A 100 -1.92 -4.72 2.78
C PRO A 100 -2.68 -4.71 1.44
N THR A 101 -3.29 -3.59 1.06
CA THR A 101 -4.22 -3.44 -0.05
C THR A 101 -3.52 -3.21 -1.41
N SER A 102 -4.07 -2.36 -2.27
CA SER A 102 -3.60 -2.19 -3.64
C SER A 102 -3.97 -0.82 -4.20
N SER A 103 -3.62 -0.58 -5.45
CA SER A 103 -4.04 0.63 -6.19
C SER A 103 -5.56 0.79 -6.29
N TYR A 104 -6.34 -0.29 -6.11
CA TYR A 104 -7.81 -0.23 -6.08
C TYR A 104 -8.36 0.71 -4.99
N ASP A 105 -7.62 0.93 -3.89
CA ASP A 105 -8.01 1.89 -2.85
C ASP A 105 -8.23 3.31 -3.38
N PHE A 106 -7.62 3.62 -4.51
CA PHE A 106 -7.73 4.94 -5.13
C PHE A 106 -8.84 5.02 -6.19
N ALA A 107 -9.61 3.95 -6.44
CA ALA A 107 -10.64 3.95 -7.50
C ALA A 107 -11.65 5.10 -7.33
N GLY A 108 -12.18 5.29 -6.10
CA GLY A 108 -13.11 6.38 -5.81
C GLY A 108 -12.50 7.77 -5.88
N LEU A 109 -11.21 7.93 -5.58
CA LEU A 109 -10.46 9.17 -5.72
C LEU A 109 -10.15 9.45 -7.18
N THR A 110 -9.71 8.46 -7.93
CA THR A 110 -9.41 8.55 -9.37
C THR A 110 -10.63 9.03 -10.15
N GLN A 111 -11.80 8.42 -9.93
CA GLN A 111 -13.05 8.84 -10.57
C GLN A 111 -13.41 10.31 -10.33
N ARG A 112 -12.95 10.90 -9.24
CA ARG A 112 -13.19 12.30 -8.92
C ARG A 112 -12.17 13.25 -9.53
N LEU A 113 -11.02 12.76 -9.92
CA LEU A 113 -9.90 13.57 -10.41
C LEU A 113 -9.67 13.45 -11.92
N GLU A 114 -10.14 12.38 -12.56
CA GLU A 114 -9.80 12.02 -13.96
C GLU A 114 -10.28 13.02 -15.02
N ASP A 115 -11.27 13.85 -14.71
CA ASP A 115 -11.70 14.93 -15.62
C ASP A 115 -10.67 16.07 -15.72
N GLU A 116 -9.89 16.31 -14.65
CA GLU A 116 -8.96 17.44 -14.55
C GLU A 116 -7.49 17.02 -14.51
N PHE A 117 -7.23 15.75 -14.19
CA PHE A 117 -5.89 15.21 -14.03
C PHE A 117 -5.71 13.90 -14.80
N TYR A 118 -4.47 13.62 -15.18
CA TYR A 118 -4.05 12.30 -15.63
C TYR A 118 -3.58 11.50 -14.43
N VAL A 119 -4.40 10.56 -13.96
CA VAL A 119 -4.21 9.85 -12.69
C VAL A 119 -3.69 8.45 -12.97
N CYS A 120 -2.46 8.16 -12.55
CA CYS A 120 -1.83 6.85 -12.71
C CYS A 120 -1.62 6.18 -11.35
N ALA A 121 -1.78 4.85 -11.31
CA ALA A 121 -1.51 4.02 -10.14
C ALA A 121 -0.91 2.68 -10.55
N LEU A 122 -0.14 2.04 -9.67
CA LEU A 122 0.41 0.71 -9.89
C LEU A 122 0.33 -0.13 -8.62
N ASP A 123 0.30 -1.45 -8.78
CA ASP A 123 0.42 -2.41 -7.69
C ASP A 123 1.88 -2.85 -7.54
N THR A 124 2.49 -2.64 -6.38
CA THR A 124 3.85 -3.14 -6.11
C THR A 124 3.85 -4.68 -5.99
N PRO A 125 5.01 -5.36 -6.12
CA PRO A 125 5.09 -6.82 -5.99
C PRO A 125 4.46 -7.33 -4.70
N GLY A 126 3.65 -8.39 -4.80
CA GLY A 126 2.95 -8.96 -3.65
C GLY A 126 1.54 -8.42 -3.43
N TYR A 127 1.15 -7.35 -4.10
CA TYR A 127 -0.13 -6.66 -3.89
C TYR A 127 -1.03 -6.69 -5.12
N GLY A 128 -2.31 -6.42 -4.88
CA GLY A 128 -3.30 -6.17 -5.92
C GLY A 128 -3.30 -7.20 -7.04
N PHE A 129 -3.20 -6.73 -8.26
CA PHE A 129 -3.15 -7.57 -9.46
C PHE A 129 -1.73 -7.86 -9.96
N SER A 130 -0.69 -7.36 -9.29
CA SER A 130 0.70 -7.70 -9.58
C SER A 130 1.08 -9.10 -9.15
N ASP A 131 2.21 -9.61 -9.66
CA ASP A 131 2.76 -10.90 -9.28
C ASP A 131 3.12 -10.95 -7.79
N LYS A 132 2.98 -12.14 -7.20
CA LYS A 132 3.21 -12.41 -5.78
C LYS A 132 4.29 -13.48 -5.63
N PRO A 133 5.57 -13.15 -5.89
CA PRO A 133 6.66 -14.10 -5.77
C PRO A 133 6.76 -14.64 -4.35
N ARG A 134 7.11 -15.93 -4.24
CA ARG A 134 7.27 -16.68 -2.97
C ARG A 134 8.68 -17.21 -2.86
N ASN A 135 8.92 -18.11 -1.92
CA ASN A 135 10.14 -18.88 -1.82
C ASN A 135 11.40 -18.01 -1.64
N GLY A 136 11.34 -17.04 -0.72
CA GLY A 136 12.50 -16.22 -0.37
C GLY A 136 12.68 -14.99 -1.25
N TYR A 137 11.62 -14.54 -1.95
CA TYR A 137 11.64 -13.22 -2.56
C TYR A 137 11.69 -12.15 -1.46
N ASP A 138 12.62 -11.23 -1.59
CA ASP A 138 12.82 -10.11 -0.68
C ASP A 138 11.94 -8.92 -1.12
N TYR A 139 10.95 -8.59 -0.30
CA TYR A 139 10.03 -7.46 -0.49
C TYR A 139 10.59 -6.22 0.21
N SER A 140 11.22 -5.35 -0.55
CA SER A 140 11.93 -4.18 -0.05
C SER A 140 11.27 -2.87 -0.49
N ILE A 141 11.22 -1.90 0.41
CA ILE A 141 10.80 -0.52 0.10
C ILE A 141 11.73 0.11 -0.94
N PHE A 142 13.03 -0.15 -0.86
CA PHE A 142 13.98 0.39 -1.84
C PHE A 142 13.80 -0.21 -3.23
N ASP A 143 13.44 -1.49 -3.32
CA ASP A 143 13.16 -2.12 -4.62
C ASP A 143 11.84 -1.62 -5.20
N ASP A 144 10.81 -1.43 -4.37
CA ASP A 144 9.56 -0.79 -4.76
C ASP A 144 9.80 0.66 -5.23
N ALA A 145 10.66 1.43 -4.57
CA ALA A 145 11.02 2.78 -5.02
C ALA A 145 11.73 2.79 -6.38
N ARG A 146 12.60 1.80 -6.65
CA ARG A 146 13.24 1.63 -7.97
C ARG A 146 12.24 1.18 -9.03
N LEU A 147 11.29 0.31 -8.67
CA LEU A 147 10.17 -0.03 -9.54
C LEU A 147 9.37 1.22 -9.93
N VAL A 148 9.05 2.08 -8.96
CA VAL A 148 8.30 3.32 -9.21
C VAL A 148 9.12 4.28 -10.09
N ASP A 149 10.42 4.44 -9.83
CA ASP A 149 11.31 5.25 -10.68
C ASP A 149 11.37 4.71 -12.13
N PHE A 150 11.48 3.39 -12.29
CA PHE A 150 11.41 2.74 -13.59
C PHE A 150 10.06 2.97 -14.28
N TYR A 151 8.95 2.79 -13.54
CA TYR A 151 7.60 3.02 -14.04
C TYR A 151 7.42 4.45 -14.58
N ILE A 152 7.84 5.45 -13.80
CA ILE A 152 7.76 6.86 -14.18
C ILE A 152 8.48 7.10 -15.53
N ARG A 153 9.69 6.58 -15.67
CA ARG A 153 10.57 6.88 -16.81
C ARG A 153 10.29 6.04 -18.05
N GLU A 154 10.09 4.75 -17.87
CA GLU A 154 10.13 3.76 -18.96
C GLU A 154 8.74 3.25 -19.34
N VAL A 155 7.75 3.34 -18.47
CA VAL A 155 6.40 2.81 -18.72
C VAL A 155 5.40 3.94 -18.92
N ALA A 156 5.15 4.74 -17.89
CA ALA A 156 4.19 5.84 -17.95
C ALA A 156 4.75 7.09 -18.66
N GLY A 157 6.08 7.22 -18.76
CA GLY A 157 6.73 8.32 -19.46
C GLY A 157 6.47 9.69 -18.83
N LEU A 158 6.17 9.76 -17.52
CA LEU A 158 5.80 10.98 -16.81
C LEU A 158 7.00 11.92 -16.72
N LYS A 159 6.93 13.07 -17.39
CA LYS A 159 7.99 14.10 -17.32
C LYS A 159 7.82 15.04 -16.16
N GLU A 160 6.59 15.25 -15.75
CA GLU A 160 6.20 16.13 -14.67
C GLU A 160 4.91 15.61 -14.03
N PHE A 161 4.88 15.46 -12.71
CA PHE A 161 3.73 14.92 -11.98
C PHE A 161 3.72 15.34 -10.52
N SER A 162 2.56 15.22 -9.87
CA SER A 162 2.42 15.23 -8.42
C SER A 162 2.36 13.80 -7.91
N LEU A 163 2.96 13.53 -6.75
CA LEU A 163 2.98 12.23 -6.10
C LEU A 163 1.99 12.23 -4.95
N LEU A 164 1.14 11.20 -4.85
CA LEU A 164 0.32 10.93 -3.67
C LEU A 164 0.66 9.53 -3.15
N THR A 165 0.99 9.46 -1.89
CA THR A 165 1.39 8.22 -1.23
C THR A 165 0.50 7.92 -0.03
N HIS A 166 0.31 6.65 0.29
CA HIS A 166 -0.50 6.20 1.42
C HIS A 166 0.17 5.03 2.14
N ASP A 167 0.19 5.04 3.48
CA ASP A 167 0.69 4.00 4.38
C ASP A 167 2.13 3.54 4.06
N LYS A 168 2.33 2.28 3.62
CA LYS A 168 3.64 1.79 3.13
C LYS A 168 4.12 2.61 1.95
N GLY A 169 3.20 3.06 1.10
CA GLY A 169 3.50 3.92 -0.04
C GLY A 169 4.21 5.21 0.35
N ASP A 170 3.98 5.74 1.55
CA ASP A 170 4.74 6.91 2.04
C ASP A 170 6.23 6.60 2.19
N SER A 171 6.58 5.41 2.71
CA SER A 171 7.99 4.99 2.79
C SER A 171 8.59 4.74 1.41
N VAL A 172 7.81 4.19 0.47
CA VAL A 172 8.22 4.05 -0.94
C VAL A 172 8.46 5.43 -1.55
N GLY A 173 7.56 6.40 -1.32
CA GLY A 173 7.70 7.79 -1.77
C GLY A 173 8.92 8.50 -1.18
N LEU A 174 9.22 8.28 0.10
CA LEU A 174 10.41 8.83 0.76
C LEU A 174 11.71 8.20 0.23
N ALA A 175 11.72 6.89 -0.04
CA ALA A 175 12.84 6.21 -0.69
C ALA A 175 13.02 6.67 -2.14
N LEU A 176 11.92 6.86 -2.89
CA LEU A 176 11.93 7.46 -4.23
C LEU A 176 12.50 8.88 -4.20
N LEU A 177 12.17 9.68 -3.18
CA LEU A 177 12.72 11.02 -2.99
C LEU A 177 14.25 10.99 -2.87
N GLN A 178 14.82 10.01 -2.17
CA GLN A 178 16.28 9.84 -2.10
C GLN A 178 16.88 9.49 -3.47
N ILE A 179 16.27 8.59 -4.24
CA ILE A 179 16.66 8.27 -5.62
C ILE A 179 16.61 9.55 -6.46
N TYR A 180 15.51 10.28 -6.38
CA TYR A 180 15.31 11.52 -7.11
C TYR A 180 16.39 12.58 -6.75
N GLN A 181 16.68 12.77 -5.46
CA GLN A 181 17.71 13.71 -5.00
C GLN A 181 19.11 13.33 -5.48
N ALA A 182 19.40 12.05 -5.64
CA ALA A 182 20.69 11.54 -6.09
C ALA A 182 20.96 11.76 -7.60
N TYR A 183 19.95 12.02 -8.42
CA TYR A 183 20.15 12.29 -9.84
C TYR A 183 20.90 13.61 -10.05
N ALA A 184 22.00 13.56 -10.80
CA ALA A 184 22.77 14.77 -11.21
C ALA A 184 21.93 15.65 -12.16
N ALA A 185 21.19 15.03 -13.08
CA ALA A 185 20.18 15.68 -13.93
C ALA A 185 18.86 14.98 -13.70
N LYS A 186 17.82 15.72 -13.30
CA LYS A 186 16.53 15.16 -12.98
C LYS A 186 15.84 14.61 -14.23
N PRO A 187 15.52 13.29 -14.28
CA PRO A 187 14.86 12.69 -15.47
C PRO A 187 13.37 13.08 -15.58
N TYR A 188 12.79 13.56 -14.49
CA TYR A 188 11.41 14.04 -14.36
C TYR A 188 11.33 15.12 -13.27
N ILE A 189 10.16 15.77 -13.14
CA ILE A 189 9.90 16.79 -12.12
C ILE A 189 8.76 16.32 -11.22
N ILE A 190 9.01 16.24 -9.90
CA ILE A 190 7.96 16.04 -8.90
C ILE A 190 7.48 17.43 -8.46
N ARG A 191 6.25 17.79 -8.85
CA ARG A 191 5.67 19.12 -8.57
C ARG A 191 5.18 19.27 -7.15
N HIS A 192 4.65 18.21 -6.59
CA HIS A 192 4.08 18.18 -5.24
C HIS A 192 4.13 16.78 -4.67
N HIS A 193 4.26 16.63 -3.34
CA HIS A 193 4.14 15.35 -2.66
C HIS A 193 3.02 15.41 -1.61
N PHE A 194 1.95 14.66 -1.83
CA PHE A 194 0.88 14.41 -0.85
C PHE A 194 1.23 13.14 -0.07
N ILE A 195 1.33 13.24 1.25
CA ILE A 195 1.63 12.13 2.16
C ILE A 195 0.40 11.88 3.02
N THR A 196 -0.10 10.63 3.06
CA THR A 196 -1.39 10.33 3.67
C THR A 196 -1.35 9.09 4.58
N ASN A 197 -1.77 9.26 5.83
CA ASN A 197 -2.02 8.17 6.81
C ASN A 197 -0.96 7.05 6.87
N GLY A 198 0.33 7.42 6.84
CA GLY A 198 1.42 6.45 6.88
C GLY A 198 2.14 6.35 8.22
N ASN A 199 2.59 5.16 8.55
CA ASN A 199 3.42 4.89 9.72
C ASN A 199 4.87 5.35 9.51
N ILE A 200 5.08 6.56 8.99
CA ILE A 200 6.39 7.09 8.59
C ILE A 200 7.32 7.43 9.75
N TYR A 201 6.81 7.33 10.99
CA TYR A 201 7.59 7.39 12.21
C TYR A 201 7.09 6.33 13.20
N LEU A 202 7.73 5.16 13.20
CA LEU A 202 7.29 3.96 13.94
C LEU A 202 7.18 4.14 15.46
N PRO A 203 7.98 4.96 16.15
CA PRO A 203 7.82 5.15 17.60
C PRO A 203 6.44 5.66 18.03
N LEU A 204 5.69 6.31 17.12
CA LEU A 204 4.34 6.81 17.35
C LEU A 204 3.25 6.00 16.66
N ALA A 205 3.62 5.03 15.82
CA ALA A 205 2.70 4.14 15.13
C ALA A 205 2.13 3.07 16.05
N GLN A 206 0.93 2.58 15.75
CA GLN A 206 0.27 1.54 16.53
C GLN A 206 -0.08 0.33 15.63
N LEU A 207 0.82 -0.65 15.62
CA LEU A 207 0.58 -1.87 14.87
C LEU A 207 -0.59 -2.65 15.46
N THR A 208 -1.49 -3.12 14.60
CA THR A 208 -2.60 -3.99 14.97
C THR A 208 -2.10 -5.34 15.50
N ARG A 209 -2.98 -6.10 16.16
CA ARG A 209 -2.64 -7.48 16.59
C ARG A 209 -2.30 -8.38 15.42
N GLY A 210 -3.02 -8.26 14.30
CA GLY A 210 -2.76 -8.99 13.06
C GLY A 210 -1.37 -8.69 12.50
N GLN A 211 -1.00 -7.42 12.41
CA GLN A 211 0.33 -6.99 11.97
C GLN A 211 1.44 -7.55 12.87
N LYS A 212 1.28 -7.48 14.20
CA LYS A 212 2.27 -8.05 15.16
C LYS A 212 2.42 -9.56 15.02
N LEU A 213 1.33 -10.29 14.76
CA LEU A 213 1.37 -11.73 14.53
C LEU A 213 2.03 -12.09 13.19
N LEU A 214 1.76 -11.33 12.14
CA LEU A 214 2.38 -11.52 10.81
C LEU A 214 3.88 -11.17 10.82
N LEU A 215 4.28 -10.14 11.56
CA LEU A 215 5.67 -9.73 11.71
C LEU A 215 6.51 -10.73 12.51
N ASN A 216 5.89 -11.50 13.39
CA ASN A 216 6.60 -12.48 14.21
C ASN A 216 7.10 -13.67 13.34
N PRO A 217 8.40 -14.02 13.37
CA PRO A 217 8.98 -15.05 12.52
C PRO A 217 8.35 -16.44 12.69
N LEU A 218 7.85 -16.78 13.88
CA LEU A 218 7.27 -18.10 14.16
C LEU A 218 5.80 -18.20 13.76
N SER A 219 5.00 -17.15 14.01
CA SER A 219 3.56 -17.17 13.73
C SER A 219 3.22 -16.63 12.34
N GLY A 220 4.03 -15.74 11.77
CA GLY A 220 3.70 -15.00 10.55
C GLY A 220 3.53 -15.90 9.34
N SER A 221 4.46 -16.82 9.10
CA SER A 221 4.38 -17.77 7.98
C SER A 221 3.18 -18.73 8.11
N VAL A 222 2.89 -19.19 9.33
CA VAL A 222 1.74 -20.06 9.61
C VAL A 222 0.43 -19.29 9.40
N LEU A 223 0.35 -18.08 9.93
CA LEU A 223 -0.84 -17.24 9.76
C LEU A 223 -1.08 -16.92 8.28
N SER A 224 -0.06 -16.48 7.55
CA SER A 224 -0.18 -16.24 6.09
C SER A 224 -0.59 -17.50 5.32
N ALA A 225 -0.09 -18.69 5.70
CA ALA A 225 -0.44 -19.94 5.04
C ALA A 225 -1.91 -20.33 5.25
N LEU A 226 -2.48 -20.03 6.41
CA LEU A 226 -3.85 -20.43 6.78
C LEU A 226 -4.89 -19.36 6.40
N MET A 227 -4.53 -18.09 6.48
CA MET A 227 -5.42 -16.95 6.24
C MET A 227 -5.87 -16.89 4.77
N GLY A 228 -7.17 -16.67 4.55
CA GLY A 228 -7.76 -16.35 3.24
C GLY A 228 -8.06 -14.86 3.10
N GLY A 229 -8.60 -14.48 1.94
CA GLY A 229 -9.02 -13.09 1.68
C GLY A 229 -10.11 -12.62 2.64
N SER A 230 -11.04 -13.51 3.01
CA SER A 230 -12.14 -13.20 3.93
C SER A 230 -11.66 -12.80 5.32
N GLU A 231 -10.70 -13.53 5.90
CA GLU A 231 -10.14 -13.21 7.22
C GLU A 231 -9.33 -11.92 7.17
N MET A 232 -8.63 -11.68 6.07
CA MET A 232 -7.84 -10.45 5.85
C MET A 232 -8.76 -9.23 5.74
N ALA A 233 -9.77 -9.29 4.88
CA ALA A 233 -10.73 -8.21 4.67
C ALA A 233 -11.53 -7.91 5.94
N ALA A 234 -12.02 -8.93 6.67
CA ALA A 234 -12.74 -8.76 7.93
C ALA A 234 -11.86 -8.09 9.00
N GLY A 235 -10.58 -8.47 9.11
CA GLY A 235 -9.65 -7.86 10.05
C GLY A 235 -9.38 -6.37 9.79
N MET A 236 -9.62 -5.90 8.58
CA MET A 236 -9.46 -4.49 8.18
C MET A 236 -10.76 -3.70 8.29
N ALA A 237 -11.89 -4.27 7.84
CA ALA A 237 -13.15 -3.56 7.69
C ALA A 237 -13.62 -2.87 8.98
N ASP A 238 -13.40 -3.51 10.13
CA ASP A 238 -13.84 -2.98 11.43
C ASP A 238 -12.85 -2.01 12.09
N THR A 239 -11.61 -1.93 11.59
CA THR A 239 -10.53 -1.21 12.31
C THR A 239 -9.94 -0.04 11.54
N THR A 240 -9.99 -0.07 10.21
CA THR A 240 -9.24 0.87 9.36
C THR A 240 -10.11 1.75 8.46
N TYR A 241 -11.43 1.55 8.44
CA TYR A 241 -12.38 2.33 7.64
C TYR A 241 -13.44 3.01 8.51
N THR A 242 -13.96 4.13 8.03
CA THR A 242 -15.05 4.88 8.67
C THR A 242 -15.86 5.66 7.61
N PRO A 243 -17.14 5.37 7.40
CA PRO A 243 -17.92 4.30 8.05
C PRO A 243 -17.44 2.89 7.67
N ALA A 244 -17.99 1.88 8.34
CA ALA A 244 -17.70 0.48 7.97
C ALA A 244 -17.98 0.24 6.48
N LEU A 245 -17.11 -0.52 5.83
CA LEU A 245 -17.21 -0.81 4.41
C LEU A 245 -18.54 -1.51 4.06
N PRO A 246 -19.20 -1.14 2.96
CA PRO A 246 -20.29 -1.91 2.40
C PRO A 246 -19.88 -3.35 2.10
N ALA A 247 -20.81 -4.29 2.17
CA ALA A 247 -20.53 -5.70 1.90
C ALA A 247 -19.90 -5.93 0.52
N SER A 248 -20.31 -5.16 -0.49
CA SER A 248 -19.72 -5.19 -1.84
C SER A 248 -18.24 -4.81 -1.86
N GLU A 249 -17.81 -3.84 -1.05
CA GLU A 249 -16.41 -3.45 -0.95
C GLU A 249 -15.59 -4.48 -0.16
N VAL A 250 -16.18 -5.11 0.85
CA VAL A 250 -15.56 -6.25 1.55
C VAL A 250 -15.33 -7.41 0.59
N GLU A 251 -16.34 -7.76 -0.25
CA GLU A 251 -16.21 -8.78 -1.30
C GLU A 251 -15.13 -8.40 -2.33
N ALA A 252 -15.03 -7.13 -2.68
CA ALA A 252 -13.99 -6.61 -3.55
C ALA A 252 -12.60 -6.87 -2.98
N LEU A 253 -12.38 -6.49 -1.71
CA LEU A 253 -11.11 -6.75 -1.02
C LEU A 253 -10.79 -8.25 -0.95
N VAL A 254 -11.78 -9.10 -0.63
CA VAL A 254 -11.61 -10.56 -0.60
C VAL A 254 -11.09 -11.07 -1.94
N SER A 255 -11.71 -10.65 -3.04
CA SER A 255 -11.31 -11.10 -4.38
C SER A 255 -9.89 -10.68 -4.76
N ILE A 256 -9.50 -9.46 -4.40
CA ILE A 256 -8.15 -8.93 -4.64
C ILE A 256 -7.11 -9.67 -3.77
N PHE A 257 -7.40 -9.93 -2.50
CA PHE A 257 -6.50 -10.68 -1.61
C PHE A 257 -6.33 -12.14 -2.04
N ASP A 258 -7.37 -12.75 -2.60
CA ASP A 258 -7.30 -14.14 -3.07
C ASP A 258 -6.61 -14.27 -4.43
N TYR A 259 -6.56 -13.19 -5.24
CA TYR A 259 -5.86 -13.20 -6.51
C TYR A 259 -4.39 -13.61 -6.34
N LYS A 260 -3.98 -14.64 -7.09
CA LYS A 260 -2.64 -15.27 -7.00
C LYS A 260 -2.22 -15.64 -5.56
N GLY A 261 -3.20 -15.79 -4.65
CA GLY A 261 -2.95 -16.11 -3.24
C GLY A 261 -2.17 -15.03 -2.49
N GLY A 262 -2.58 -13.77 -2.61
CA GLY A 262 -1.93 -12.61 -2.02
C GLY A 262 -1.79 -12.68 -0.49
N THR A 263 -2.72 -13.35 0.21
CA THR A 263 -2.60 -13.54 1.65
C THR A 263 -1.38 -14.39 2.05
N LYS A 264 -0.87 -15.24 1.13
CA LYS A 264 0.21 -16.20 1.43
C LYS A 264 1.60 -15.55 1.49
N VAL A 265 1.73 -14.30 1.04
CA VAL A 265 3.00 -13.54 1.07
C VAL A 265 3.01 -12.45 2.14
N GLN A 266 1.91 -12.25 2.87
CA GLN A 266 1.77 -11.13 3.82
C GLN A 266 2.83 -11.12 4.93
N HIS A 267 3.25 -12.30 5.43
CA HIS A 267 4.32 -12.41 6.41
C HIS A 267 5.70 -11.98 5.88
N ALA A 268 5.95 -12.16 4.58
CA ALA A 268 7.19 -11.70 3.95
C ALA A 268 7.12 -10.21 3.65
N ILE A 269 5.98 -9.75 3.15
CA ILE A 269 5.78 -8.33 2.83
C ILE A 269 5.91 -7.45 4.07
N ILE A 270 5.27 -7.81 5.21
CA ILE A 270 5.23 -6.95 6.39
C ILE A 270 6.62 -6.70 7.01
N GLN A 271 7.64 -7.48 6.65
CA GLN A 271 9.02 -7.26 7.09
C GLN A 271 9.57 -5.89 6.61
N TYR A 272 8.91 -5.23 5.67
CA TYR A 272 9.25 -3.85 5.30
C TYR A 272 9.30 -2.89 6.51
N LEU A 273 8.64 -3.22 7.62
CA LEU A 273 8.68 -2.43 8.85
C LEU A 273 10.09 -2.39 9.48
N ASP A 274 10.88 -3.44 9.32
CA ASP A 274 12.29 -3.46 9.78
C ASP A 274 13.13 -2.51 8.92
N GLU A 275 12.92 -2.52 7.60
CA GLU A 275 13.60 -1.59 6.70
C GLU A 275 13.18 -0.13 6.95
N ARG A 276 11.90 0.12 7.20
CA ARG A 276 11.38 1.44 7.63
C ARG A 276 12.07 1.89 8.92
N LYS A 277 12.09 1.05 9.95
CA LYS A 277 12.72 1.36 11.24
C LYS A 277 14.21 1.73 11.09
N ALA A 278 14.90 1.05 10.19
CA ALA A 278 16.33 1.33 9.94
C ALA A 278 16.56 2.65 9.21
N ASN A 279 15.59 3.15 8.44
CA ASN A 279 15.78 4.27 7.52
C ASN A 279 14.88 5.49 7.81
N GLU A 280 13.89 5.40 8.71
CA GLU A 280 12.88 6.45 8.90
C GLU A 280 13.47 7.83 9.19
N VAL A 281 14.51 7.92 10.00
CA VAL A 281 15.16 9.21 10.31
C VAL A 281 15.78 9.80 9.05
N THR A 282 16.55 9.01 8.29
CA THR A 282 17.22 9.45 7.05
C THR A 282 16.19 9.88 6.00
N TRP A 283 15.07 9.16 5.89
CA TRP A 283 13.99 9.50 4.97
C TRP A 283 13.27 10.78 5.36
N LEU A 284 12.98 10.98 6.65
CA LEU A 284 12.36 12.20 7.16
C LEU A 284 13.30 13.42 7.05
N GLU A 285 14.59 13.23 7.26
CA GLU A 285 15.58 14.28 6.99
C GLU A 285 15.64 14.65 5.50
N SER A 286 15.57 13.66 4.59
CA SER A 286 15.50 13.91 3.15
C SER A 286 14.23 14.68 2.78
N LEU A 287 13.10 14.37 3.40
CA LEU A 287 11.85 15.12 3.25
C LEU A 287 12.02 16.57 3.73
N GLY A 288 12.62 16.77 4.91
CA GLY A 288 12.85 18.10 5.49
C GLY A 288 13.75 19.00 4.62
N ARG A 289 14.71 18.39 3.93
CA ARG A 289 15.64 19.09 3.00
C ARG A 289 15.14 19.16 1.56
N SER A 290 14.01 18.56 1.24
CA SER A 290 13.46 18.50 -0.12
C SER A 290 13.01 19.90 -0.59
N ASP A 291 13.23 20.17 -1.88
CA ASP A 291 12.71 21.34 -2.61
C ASP A 291 11.28 21.11 -3.16
N ILE A 292 10.68 19.95 -2.89
CA ILE A 292 9.34 19.59 -3.34
C ILE A 292 8.30 20.10 -2.34
N PRO A 293 7.32 20.92 -2.76
CA PRO A 293 6.17 21.28 -1.93
C PRO A 293 5.45 20.04 -1.41
N THR A 294 5.06 20.04 -0.14
CA THR A 294 4.48 18.85 0.51
C THR A 294 3.19 19.16 1.24
N THR A 295 2.21 18.30 1.12
CA THR A 295 0.96 18.36 1.89
C THR A 295 0.77 17.05 2.67
N LEU A 296 0.66 17.15 3.99
CA LEU A 296 0.14 16.06 4.81
C LEU A 296 -1.38 16.11 4.79
N ILE A 297 -2.05 14.98 4.53
CA ILE A 297 -3.51 14.82 4.65
C ILE A 297 -3.76 13.63 5.56
N TRP A 298 -4.50 13.85 6.65
CA TRP A 298 -4.62 12.82 7.68
C TRP A 298 -6.03 12.65 8.20
N GLY A 299 -6.52 11.40 8.22
CA GLY A 299 -7.74 11.02 8.93
C GLY A 299 -7.52 11.00 10.43
N GLU A 300 -8.37 11.67 11.20
CA GLU A 300 -8.22 11.79 12.66
C GLU A 300 -8.56 10.50 13.41
N LEU A 301 -9.35 9.62 12.80
CA LEU A 301 -9.80 8.37 13.41
C LEU A 301 -8.79 7.22 13.21
N ASP A 302 -7.67 7.47 12.55
CA ASP A 302 -6.65 6.46 12.29
C ASP A 302 -6.02 5.93 13.57
N ALA A 303 -6.33 4.68 13.90
CA ALA A 303 -5.76 3.99 15.05
C ALA A 303 -4.38 3.35 14.74
N VAL A 304 -4.01 3.21 13.45
CA VAL A 304 -2.75 2.58 13.00
C VAL A 304 -1.64 3.62 12.91
N ALA A 305 -1.93 4.75 12.28
CA ALA A 305 -1.06 5.92 12.19
C ALA A 305 -1.74 7.13 12.86
N PRO A 306 -1.82 7.17 14.20
CA PRO A 306 -2.54 8.22 14.93
C PRO A 306 -1.95 9.59 14.66
N THR A 307 -2.73 10.64 14.87
CA THR A 307 -2.40 12.05 14.57
C THR A 307 -1.09 12.54 15.20
N ALA A 308 -0.56 11.81 16.17
CA ALA A 308 0.77 12.06 16.73
C ALA A 308 1.90 11.87 15.68
N VAL A 309 1.71 10.94 14.71
CA VAL A 309 2.69 10.68 13.64
C VAL A 309 2.84 11.90 12.73
N PRO A 310 1.78 12.39 12.04
CA PRO A 310 1.92 13.54 11.17
C PRO A 310 2.25 14.83 11.95
N HIS A 311 1.80 14.97 13.20
CA HIS A 311 2.17 16.11 14.02
C HIS A 311 3.68 16.16 14.29
N PHE A 312 4.29 15.01 14.61
CA PHE A 312 5.73 14.90 14.76
C PHE A 312 6.48 15.29 13.47
N VAL A 313 6.04 14.75 12.33
CA VAL A 313 6.66 15.05 11.03
C VAL A 313 6.48 16.52 10.66
N TRP A 314 5.30 17.07 10.87
CA TRP A 314 5.00 18.49 10.65
C TRP A 314 5.95 19.39 11.44
N THR A 315 5.98 19.19 12.76
CA THR A 315 6.74 20.07 13.67
C THR A 315 8.27 19.98 13.47
N ASN A 316 8.78 18.79 13.19
CA ASN A 316 10.21 18.57 13.14
C ASN A 316 10.85 18.74 11.75
N TYR A 317 10.05 18.56 10.67
CA TYR A 317 10.60 18.49 9.31
C TYR A 317 9.97 19.45 8.31
N LEU A 318 8.71 19.86 8.49
CA LEU A 318 7.96 20.55 7.45
C LEU A 318 7.59 22.00 7.79
N GLN A 319 7.17 22.27 9.01
CA GLN A 319 6.59 23.57 9.40
C GLN A 319 7.56 24.74 9.22
N ALA A 320 8.83 24.56 9.57
CA ALA A 320 9.83 25.62 9.56
C ALA A 320 10.67 25.68 8.27
N ARG A 321 10.46 24.74 7.31
CA ARG A 321 11.26 24.73 6.08
C ARG A 321 10.87 25.88 5.14
N ALA A 322 11.80 26.32 4.27
CA ALA A 322 11.56 27.39 3.31
C ALA A 322 10.60 26.98 2.18
N VAL A 323 10.59 25.71 1.82
CA VAL A 323 9.71 25.17 0.77
C VAL A 323 8.29 25.02 1.31
N PRO A 324 7.24 25.43 0.56
CA PRO A 324 5.88 25.37 1.04
C PRO A 324 5.46 23.98 1.53
N ALA A 325 4.85 23.94 2.70
CA ALA A 325 4.20 22.75 3.23
C ALA A 325 2.85 23.10 3.84
N THR A 326 1.93 22.13 3.81
CA THR A 326 0.62 22.26 4.47
C THR A 326 0.27 20.97 5.19
N TYR A 327 -0.55 21.06 6.22
CA TYR A 327 -1.04 19.90 6.94
C TYR A 327 -2.55 20.02 7.12
N TRP A 328 -3.28 19.05 6.55
CA TRP A 328 -4.73 18.94 6.64
C TRP A 328 -5.15 17.76 7.49
N ARG A 329 -6.19 17.94 8.29
CA ARG A 329 -6.83 16.88 9.07
C ARG A 329 -8.28 16.74 8.63
N ILE A 330 -8.76 15.49 8.51
CA ILE A 330 -10.12 15.10 8.13
C ILE A 330 -10.76 14.40 9.32
N PRO A 331 -11.66 15.05 10.09
CA PRO A 331 -12.16 14.52 11.37
C PRO A 331 -12.92 13.19 11.27
N CYS A 332 -13.54 12.90 10.13
CA CYS A 332 -14.38 11.73 9.91
C CYS A 332 -13.71 10.66 9.02
N ALA A 333 -12.42 10.74 8.81
CA ALA A 333 -11.68 9.73 8.08
C ALA A 333 -10.80 8.90 9.01
N ASN A 334 -10.68 7.62 8.69
CA ASN A 334 -9.83 6.66 9.35
C ASN A 334 -8.55 6.44 8.50
N HIS A 335 -7.91 5.30 8.60
CA HIS A 335 -6.65 4.97 7.93
C HIS A 335 -6.73 5.09 6.40
N TYR A 336 -7.80 4.58 5.78
CA TYR A 336 -8.03 4.66 4.33
C TYR A 336 -8.85 5.90 3.95
N LEU A 337 -8.32 7.08 4.24
CA LEU A 337 -9.03 8.36 4.01
C LEU A 337 -9.46 8.55 2.54
N GLN A 338 -8.74 8.00 1.58
CA GLN A 338 -9.07 8.04 0.14
C GLN A 338 -10.26 7.15 -0.23
N VAL A 339 -10.61 6.19 0.63
CA VAL A 339 -11.83 5.37 0.54
C VAL A 339 -12.94 6.00 1.36
N ASP A 340 -12.66 6.42 2.59
CA ASP A 340 -13.64 7.00 3.50
C ASP A 340 -14.18 8.35 3.02
N GLN A 341 -13.29 9.22 2.52
CA GLN A 341 -13.58 10.61 2.17
C GLN A 341 -12.92 11.02 0.83
N PRO A 342 -13.12 10.28 -0.28
CA PRO A 342 -12.45 10.56 -1.55
C PRO A 342 -12.75 11.96 -2.10
N GLY A 343 -13.96 12.49 -1.81
CA GLY A 343 -14.36 13.85 -2.19
C GLY A 343 -13.50 14.92 -1.51
N MET A 344 -13.28 14.80 -0.19
CA MET A 344 -12.48 15.78 0.56
C MET A 344 -10.99 15.71 0.16
N VAL A 345 -10.47 14.52 -0.06
CA VAL A 345 -9.10 14.34 -0.56
C VAL A 345 -8.95 14.98 -1.93
N ALA A 346 -9.91 14.76 -2.85
CA ALA A 346 -9.89 15.37 -4.18
C ALA A 346 -9.94 16.90 -4.12
N GLU A 347 -10.76 17.47 -3.24
CA GLU A 347 -10.83 18.94 -3.07
C GLU A 347 -9.53 19.54 -2.52
N ILE A 348 -8.88 18.88 -1.56
CA ILE A 348 -7.57 19.31 -1.06
C ILE A 348 -6.52 19.28 -2.18
N ILE A 349 -6.55 18.25 -3.03
CA ILE A 349 -5.65 18.13 -4.20
C ILE A 349 -5.91 19.27 -5.19
N ARG A 350 -7.18 19.53 -5.57
CA ARG A 350 -7.55 20.61 -6.47
C ARG A 350 -7.12 21.97 -5.92
N ALA A 351 -7.45 22.25 -4.66
CA ALA A 351 -7.07 23.49 -3.99
C ALA A 351 -5.55 23.70 -3.90
N THR A 352 -4.78 22.62 -3.98
CA THR A 352 -3.31 22.66 -3.95
C THR A 352 -2.71 22.82 -5.34
N LEU A 353 -3.25 22.15 -6.35
CA LEU A 353 -2.63 22.05 -7.67
C LEU A 353 -3.23 23.00 -8.72
N LEU A 354 -4.49 23.41 -8.56
CA LEU A 354 -5.19 24.26 -9.55
C LEU A 354 -5.23 25.72 -9.08
N PRO A 355 -4.75 26.69 -9.89
CA PRO A 355 -4.55 28.08 -9.45
C PRO A 355 -5.83 28.90 -9.22
N ALA A 356 -6.99 28.41 -9.59
CA ALA A 356 -8.27 29.12 -9.49
C ALA A 356 -9.37 28.28 -8.83
N SER A 357 -8.99 27.27 -8.02
CA SER A 357 -9.99 26.47 -7.32
C SER A 357 -10.80 27.36 -6.37
N ALA A 358 -12.13 27.22 -6.45
CA ALA A 358 -13.04 27.79 -5.47
C ALA A 358 -12.57 27.39 -4.04
N PRO A 359 -12.83 28.23 -3.02
CA PRO A 359 -12.58 27.83 -1.65
C PRO A 359 -13.25 26.48 -1.41
N LEU A 360 -12.57 25.56 -0.67
CA LEU A 360 -13.06 24.23 -0.34
C LEU A 360 -14.58 24.28 -0.11
N GLN A 361 -15.34 23.63 -0.97
CA GLN A 361 -16.79 23.62 -0.84
C GLN A 361 -17.11 22.87 0.46
N THR A 362 -17.97 23.47 1.29
CA THR A 362 -18.53 22.82 2.46
C THR A 362 -19.41 21.66 1.98
N LEU A 363 -18.84 20.48 1.86
CA LEU A 363 -19.62 19.26 1.67
C LEU A 363 -20.47 19.11 2.93
N GLY A 364 -21.78 19.32 2.82
CA GLY A 364 -22.77 19.53 3.90
C GLY A 364 -22.93 18.41 4.95
N THR A 365 -21.87 17.73 5.29
CA THR A 365 -21.74 16.79 6.40
C THR A 365 -20.89 17.45 7.47
N GLY A 366 -21.16 17.25 8.75
CA GLY A 366 -20.41 17.83 9.87
C GLY A 366 -18.91 17.47 9.95
N CYS A 367 -18.35 16.94 8.85
CA CYS A 367 -16.98 16.56 8.65
C CYS A 367 -16.28 17.56 7.72
N GLN A 368 -15.70 18.62 8.29
CA GLN A 368 -14.96 19.63 7.54
C GLN A 368 -13.46 19.42 7.71
N PRO A 369 -12.68 19.29 6.62
CA PRO A 369 -11.24 19.27 6.72
C PRO A 369 -10.72 20.64 7.19
N PHE A 370 -9.67 20.65 7.99
CA PHE A 370 -9.04 21.87 8.46
C PHE A 370 -7.53 21.83 8.36
N LYS A 371 -6.93 22.99 8.13
CA LYS A 371 -5.46 23.14 8.14
C LYS A 371 -4.95 23.27 9.57
N VAL A 372 -3.91 22.53 9.89
CA VAL A 372 -3.11 22.72 11.08
C VAL A 372 -2.22 23.94 10.87
N LYS A 373 -2.18 24.83 11.86
CA LYS A 373 -1.37 26.07 11.84
C LYS A 373 0.05 25.84 12.34
#